data_e8d0dbaf54a60a32e4b8dad2df40a131
#
_entry.id   e8d0dbaf54a60a32e4b8dad2df40a131
#
_cell.length_a   1.000
_cell.length_b   1.000
_cell.length_c   1.000
_cell.angle_alpha   90.00
_cell.angle_beta   90.00
_cell.angle_gamma   90.00
#
_symmetry.space_group_name_H-M   'P 1'
#
loop_
_entity.id
_entity.type
_entity.pdbx_description
1 polymer ?
#
loop_
_entity_poly.entity_id
_entity_poly.type
_entity_poly.pdbx_seq_one_letter_code
_entity_poly.pdbx_strand_id
1 'polypeptide(L)'
;MNRKINALVLNHGRYDRVPAAEMELDDLRRTMKANFEGAVNVWKVVQPHLAPHASMVVVSSQLATRGSPHGADYAASKAALSTWARSLALAVGPEGKRVNVLAPGYVDTDILAGDSDSKRAQRIEEVPLKRIGTGDDMASIISFLLSDDAAYITGAVLHANGGLYLP
;
A
#
# COMPACT_ATOMS: atom_id res chain seq x y z
N MET A 1 -22.76 -12.61 -20.14
CA MET A 1 -22.87 -11.47 -19.23
C MET A 1 -21.52 -10.85 -19.06
N ASN A 2 -21.35 -9.60 -19.50
CA ASN A 2 -20.08 -8.87 -19.36
C ASN A 2 -20.02 -8.32 -17.93
N ARG A 3 -19.48 -9.09 -16.97
CA ARG A 3 -19.35 -8.64 -15.56
C ARG A 3 -18.34 -7.52 -15.51
N LYS A 4 -18.67 -6.41 -14.88
CA LYS A 4 -17.79 -5.30 -14.61
C LYS A 4 -17.21 -5.41 -13.20
N ILE A 5 -16.00 -4.86 -13.00
CA ILE A 5 -15.29 -4.86 -11.73
C ILE A 5 -15.63 -3.57 -10.98
N ASN A 6 -16.26 -3.69 -9.81
CA ASN A 6 -16.64 -2.55 -8.99
C ASN A 6 -15.53 -2.14 -8.00
N ALA A 7 -14.68 -3.07 -7.60
CA ALA A 7 -13.64 -2.85 -6.63
C ALA A 7 -12.32 -3.52 -7.06
N LEU A 8 -11.20 -2.83 -6.88
CA LEU A 8 -9.86 -3.34 -7.14
C LEU A 8 -8.95 -3.05 -5.95
N VAL A 9 -8.27 -4.08 -5.43
CA VAL A 9 -7.24 -3.93 -4.41
C VAL A 9 -5.91 -4.39 -4.95
N LEU A 10 -4.92 -3.49 -4.99
CA LEU A 10 -3.53 -3.80 -5.33
C LEU A 10 -2.73 -3.95 -4.04
N ASN A 11 -2.58 -5.19 -3.56
CA ASN A 11 -1.97 -5.50 -2.26
C ASN A 11 -0.65 -6.30 -2.35
N HIS A 12 -0.22 -6.66 -3.55
CA HIS A 12 1.02 -7.41 -3.70
C HIS A 12 2.26 -6.56 -3.38
N GLY A 13 3.32 -7.23 -2.92
CA GLY A 13 4.57 -6.55 -2.67
C GLY A 13 5.66 -7.50 -2.15
N ARG A 14 6.90 -7.11 -2.39
CA ARG A 14 8.13 -7.78 -1.96
C ARG A 14 8.95 -6.83 -1.10
N TYR A 15 9.54 -7.35 -0.02
CA TYR A 15 10.40 -6.61 0.89
C TYR A 15 11.56 -7.49 1.37
N ASP A 16 12.75 -7.27 0.85
CA ASP A 16 13.93 -8.13 1.10
C ASP A 16 14.82 -7.63 2.26
N ARG A 17 14.53 -6.49 2.86
CA ARG A 17 15.27 -5.88 4.00
C ARG A 17 16.77 -5.70 3.72
N VAL A 18 17.12 -5.25 2.53
CA VAL A 18 18.50 -4.92 2.16
C VAL A 18 18.93 -3.61 2.84
N PRO A 19 20.09 -3.55 3.56
CA PRO A 19 20.60 -2.30 4.10
C PRO A 19 20.78 -1.26 2.98
N ALA A 20 20.36 -0.02 3.21
CA ALA A 20 20.40 1.01 2.16
C ALA A 20 21.82 1.31 1.62
N ALA A 21 22.83 1.17 2.48
CA ALA A 21 24.22 1.37 2.10
C ALA A 21 24.83 0.19 1.28
N GLU A 22 24.18 -0.96 1.29
CA GLU A 22 24.63 -2.19 0.62
C GLU A 22 23.73 -2.54 -0.58
N MET A 23 22.70 -1.74 -0.84
CA MET A 23 21.72 -1.99 -1.88
C MET A 23 22.34 -1.91 -3.27
N GLU A 24 22.26 -2.98 -4.02
CA GLU A 24 22.69 -3.05 -5.41
C GLU A 24 21.56 -2.62 -6.36
N LEU A 25 21.90 -2.23 -7.57
CA LEU A 25 20.93 -1.80 -8.58
C LEU A 25 19.96 -2.92 -8.96
N ASP A 26 20.39 -4.17 -8.86
CA ASP A 26 19.52 -5.33 -9.14
C ASP A 26 18.51 -5.59 -8.03
N ASP A 27 18.80 -5.22 -6.78
CA ASP A 27 17.81 -5.25 -5.69
C ASP A 27 16.70 -4.25 -5.98
N LEU A 28 17.08 -3.02 -6.32
CA LEU A 28 16.14 -1.97 -6.71
C LEU A 28 15.26 -2.41 -7.89
N ARG A 29 15.86 -2.94 -8.97
CA ARG A 29 15.14 -3.41 -10.15
C ARG A 29 14.14 -4.51 -9.83
N ARG A 30 14.56 -5.49 -9.03
CA ARG A 30 13.70 -6.62 -8.59
C ARG A 30 12.48 -6.12 -7.82
N THR A 31 12.71 -5.22 -6.86
CA THR A 31 11.66 -4.67 -6.02
C THR A 31 10.72 -3.77 -6.81
N MET A 32 11.24 -2.88 -7.67
CA MET A 32 10.43 -2.02 -8.54
C MET A 32 9.59 -2.85 -9.52
N LYS A 33 10.16 -3.87 -10.14
CA LYS A 33 9.44 -4.77 -11.04
C LYS A 33 8.29 -5.48 -10.34
N ALA A 34 8.51 -6.01 -9.13
CA ALA A 34 7.46 -6.69 -8.38
C ALA A 34 6.38 -5.71 -7.89
N ASN A 35 6.79 -4.64 -7.19
CA ASN A 35 5.87 -3.79 -6.45
C ASN A 35 5.18 -2.75 -7.34
N PHE A 36 5.91 -2.09 -8.23
CA PHE A 36 5.38 -0.99 -9.04
C PHE A 36 4.94 -1.42 -10.43
N GLU A 37 5.83 -2.02 -11.23
CA GLU A 37 5.47 -2.45 -12.57
C GLU A 37 4.37 -3.52 -12.57
N GLY A 38 4.40 -4.44 -11.58
CA GLY A 38 3.33 -5.41 -11.36
C GLY A 38 1.97 -4.75 -11.19
N ALA A 39 1.88 -3.69 -10.38
CA ALA A 39 0.64 -2.94 -10.17
C ALA A 39 0.17 -2.24 -11.45
N VAL A 40 1.10 -1.61 -12.18
CA VAL A 40 0.79 -0.97 -13.48
C VAL A 40 0.29 -1.99 -14.50
N ASN A 41 0.87 -3.19 -14.54
CA ASN A 41 0.44 -4.26 -15.45
C ASN A 41 -0.97 -4.75 -15.11
N VAL A 42 -1.28 -4.96 -13.83
CA VAL A 42 -2.65 -5.31 -13.39
C VAL A 42 -3.63 -4.21 -13.79
N TRP A 43 -3.29 -2.95 -13.54
CA TRP A 43 -4.12 -1.81 -13.94
C TRP A 43 -4.42 -1.81 -15.43
N LYS A 44 -3.41 -1.97 -16.29
CA LYS A 44 -3.59 -1.98 -17.76
C LYS A 44 -4.58 -3.05 -18.21
N VAL A 45 -4.59 -4.21 -17.56
CA VAL A 45 -5.50 -5.30 -17.91
C VAL A 45 -6.90 -5.04 -17.35
N VAL A 46 -7.00 -4.50 -16.12
CA VAL A 46 -8.27 -4.38 -15.39
C VAL A 46 -9.06 -3.14 -15.79
N GLN A 47 -8.40 -2.02 -16.12
CA GLN A 47 -9.09 -0.73 -16.35
C GLN A 47 -10.21 -0.79 -17.40
N PRO A 48 -10.14 -1.53 -18.54
CA PRO A 48 -11.23 -1.58 -19.50
C PRO A 48 -12.48 -2.32 -18.96
N HIS A 49 -12.30 -3.07 -17.90
CA HIS A 49 -13.34 -3.88 -17.26
C HIS A 49 -13.94 -3.23 -16.02
N LEU A 50 -13.46 -2.06 -15.61
CA LEU A 50 -14.01 -1.35 -14.46
C LEU A 50 -15.44 -0.88 -14.74
N ALA A 51 -16.28 -0.98 -13.71
CA ALA A 51 -17.62 -0.40 -13.71
C ALA A 51 -17.56 1.13 -13.65
N PRO A 52 -18.60 1.85 -14.08
CA PRO A 52 -18.83 3.21 -13.63
C PRO A 52 -18.79 3.27 -12.09
N HIS A 53 -18.19 4.32 -11.54
CA HIS A 53 -18.06 4.51 -10.07
C HIS A 53 -17.24 3.44 -9.33
N ALA A 54 -16.44 2.63 -10.04
CA ALA A 54 -15.53 1.68 -9.40
C ALA A 54 -14.57 2.36 -8.43
N SER A 55 -14.23 1.67 -7.33
CA SER A 55 -13.27 2.14 -6.35
C SER A 55 -12.02 1.26 -6.31
N MET A 56 -10.85 1.89 -6.17
CA MET A 56 -9.57 1.19 -6.08
C MET A 56 -8.82 1.58 -4.80
N VAL A 57 -8.19 0.58 -4.16
CA VAL A 57 -7.25 0.78 -3.06
C VAL A 57 -5.90 0.20 -3.44
N VAL A 58 -4.87 1.02 -3.33
CA VAL A 58 -3.46 0.62 -3.52
C VAL A 58 -2.80 0.51 -2.15
N VAL A 59 -2.27 -0.66 -1.82
CA VAL A 59 -1.58 -0.86 -0.55
C VAL A 59 -0.11 -0.48 -0.69
N SER A 60 0.21 0.68 -0.10
CA SER A 60 1.56 1.23 0.00
C SER A 60 2.22 0.82 1.33
N SER A 61 2.89 1.73 1.99
CA SER A 61 3.52 1.58 3.31
C SER A 61 3.80 2.96 3.91
N GLN A 62 3.84 3.07 5.24
CA GLN A 62 4.39 4.26 5.91
C GLN A 62 5.84 4.54 5.48
N LEU A 63 6.60 3.51 5.09
CA LEU A 63 7.98 3.66 4.63
C LEU A 63 8.09 4.44 3.32
N ALA A 64 7.02 4.52 2.53
CA ALA A 64 6.94 5.36 1.33
C ALA A 64 7.18 6.85 1.62
N THR A 65 6.86 7.30 2.82
CA THR A 65 7.04 8.69 3.27
C THR A 65 8.19 8.82 4.28
N ARG A 66 8.25 7.88 5.24
CA ARG A 66 9.25 7.90 6.30
C ARG A 66 10.66 7.51 5.82
N GLY A 67 10.77 6.65 4.80
CA GLY A 67 12.02 5.97 4.44
C GLY A 67 12.34 4.78 5.35
N SER A 68 13.42 4.04 4.99
CA SER A 68 13.90 2.89 5.76
C SER A 68 15.40 2.71 5.59
N PRO A 69 16.19 2.53 6.67
CA PRO A 69 17.62 2.19 6.56
C PRO A 69 17.84 0.75 6.07
N HIS A 70 16.81 -0.11 6.13
CA HIS A 70 16.84 -1.49 5.65
C HIS A 70 15.66 -1.72 4.70
N GLY A 71 15.80 -1.32 3.43
CA GLY A 71 14.77 -1.44 2.40
C GLY A 71 14.45 -0.11 1.73
N ALA A 72 15.48 0.60 1.29
CA ALA A 72 15.35 1.84 0.54
C ALA A 72 14.65 1.60 -0.82
N ASP A 73 14.92 0.46 -1.46
CA ASP A 73 14.26 -0.03 -2.66
C ASP A 73 12.75 -0.22 -2.46
N TYR A 74 12.38 -0.87 -1.36
CA TYR A 74 10.98 -1.05 -0.98
C TYR A 74 10.28 0.29 -0.73
N ALA A 75 10.89 1.16 0.07
CA ALA A 75 10.37 2.49 0.35
C ALA A 75 10.17 3.29 -0.94
N ALA A 76 11.14 3.29 -1.84
CA ALA A 76 11.06 3.93 -3.16
C ALA A 76 9.92 3.34 -4.01
N SER A 77 9.77 2.01 -4.04
CA SER A 77 8.70 1.35 -4.80
C SER A 77 7.30 1.71 -4.28
N LYS A 78 7.14 1.79 -2.97
CA LYS A 78 5.87 2.17 -2.34
C LYS A 78 5.58 3.67 -2.47
N ALA A 79 6.60 4.52 -2.51
CA ALA A 79 6.46 5.95 -2.85
C ALA A 79 6.00 6.12 -4.31
N ALA A 80 6.61 5.40 -5.24
CA ALA A 80 6.19 5.38 -6.65
C ALA A 80 4.72 4.97 -6.79
N LEU A 81 4.29 3.90 -6.08
CA LEU A 81 2.88 3.47 -6.05
C LEU A 81 1.95 4.56 -5.54
N SER A 82 2.31 5.23 -4.44
CA SER A 82 1.47 6.27 -3.84
C SER A 82 1.27 7.44 -4.79
N THR A 83 2.33 7.90 -5.44
CA THR A 83 2.26 9.01 -6.40
C THR A 83 1.51 8.62 -7.67
N TRP A 84 1.74 7.41 -8.18
CA TRP A 84 1.00 6.87 -9.32
C TRP A 84 -0.50 6.75 -9.03
N ALA A 85 -0.88 6.27 -7.84
CA ALA A 85 -2.28 6.17 -7.43
C ALA A 85 -2.97 7.55 -7.38
N ARG A 86 -2.28 8.59 -6.89
CA ARG A 86 -2.78 9.98 -6.95
C ARG A 86 -3.00 10.45 -8.39
N SER A 87 -2.06 10.15 -9.29
CA SER A 87 -2.20 10.49 -10.71
C SER A 87 -3.39 9.77 -11.34
N LEU A 88 -3.61 8.50 -10.99
CA LEU A 88 -4.80 7.77 -11.43
C LEU A 88 -6.09 8.39 -10.88
N ALA A 89 -6.12 8.78 -9.60
CA ALA A 89 -7.28 9.44 -9.00
C ALA A 89 -7.72 10.68 -9.78
N LEU A 90 -6.76 11.51 -10.21
CA LEU A 90 -7.01 12.67 -11.06
C LEU A 90 -7.52 12.27 -12.45
N ALA A 91 -6.94 11.22 -13.05
CA ALA A 91 -7.28 10.79 -14.40
C ALA A 91 -8.68 10.16 -14.49
N VAL A 92 -9.08 9.34 -13.50
CA VAL A 92 -10.35 8.60 -13.54
C VAL A 92 -11.48 9.27 -12.74
N GLY A 93 -11.17 10.29 -11.95
CA GLY A 93 -12.13 11.05 -11.17
C GLY A 93 -13.29 11.63 -12.00
N PRO A 94 -13.04 12.22 -13.17
CA PRO A 94 -14.11 12.71 -14.06
C PRO A 94 -15.11 11.62 -14.50
N GLU A 95 -14.72 10.35 -14.46
CA GLU A 95 -15.58 9.21 -14.74
C GLU A 95 -16.32 8.69 -13.48
N GLY A 96 -16.22 9.38 -12.34
CA GLY A 96 -16.82 8.99 -11.08
C GLY A 96 -16.09 7.84 -10.36
N LYS A 97 -14.91 7.45 -10.81
CA LYS A 97 -14.09 6.40 -10.19
C LYS A 97 -13.19 6.99 -9.11
N ARG A 98 -12.90 6.20 -8.06
CA ARG A 98 -12.06 6.64 -6.94
C ARG A 98 -10.82 5.76 -6.81
N VAL A 99 -9.71 6.38 -6.43
CA VAL A 99 -8.44 5.69 -6.17
C VAL A 99 -7.85 6.25 -4.89
N ASN A 100 -7.63 5.38 -3.89
CA ASN A 100 -7.04 5.77 -2.62
C ASN A 100 -5.85 4.85 -2.27
N VAL A 101 -5.01 5.32 -1.38
CA VAL A 101 -3.83 4.61 -0.90
C VAL A 101 -4.01 4.28 0.57
N LEU A 102 -3.79 3.03 0.93
CA LEU A 102 -3.58 2.61 2.32
C LEU A 102 -2.08 2.51 2.57
N ALA A 103 -1.58 3.16 3.62
CA ALA A 103 -0.18 3.13 4.04
C ALA A 103 -0.07 2.49 5.44
N PRO A 104 0.06 1.14 5.52
CA PRO A 104 0.18 0.43 6.79
C PRO A 104 1.49 0.73 7.53
N GLY A 105 1.45 0.59 8.87
CA GLY A 105 2.61 0.45 9.73
C GLY A 105 3.07 -1.00 9.86
N TYR A 106 3.36 -1.41 11.11
CA TYR A 106 3.62 -2.83 11.40
C TYR A 106 2.30 -3.60 11.42
N VAL A 107 2.19 -4.61 10.56
CA VAL A 107 1.03 -5.50 10.45
C VAL A 107 1.53 -6.96 10.56
N ASP A 108 0.82 -7.77 11.32
CA ASP A 108 1.13 -9.19 11.51
C ASP A 108 0.87 -9.98 10.22
N THR A 109 1.92 -10.14 9.46
CA THR A 109 1.96 -10.82 8.15
C THR A 109 3.30 -11.52 7.98
N ASP A 110 3.47 -12.27 6.90
CA ASP A 110 4.71 -12.96 6.55
C ASP A 110 5.95 -12.03 6.52
N ILE A 111 5.76 -10.74 6.28
CA ILE A 111 6.83 -9.73 6.33
C ILE A 111 7.46 -9.64 7.73
N LEU A 112 6.69 -9.90 8.79
CA LEU A 112 7.14 -9.90 10.18
C LEU A 112 7.38 -11.31 10.75
N ALA A 113 7.09 -12.37 10.01
CA ALA A 113 7.19 -13.75 10.49
C ALA A 113 8.61 -14.15 10.96
N GLY A 114 9.65 -13.50 10.41
CA GLY A 114 11.05 -13.72 10.82
C GLY A 114 11.52 -12.89 12.02
N ASP A 115 10.67 -12.04 12.61
CA ASP A 115 11.05 -11.26 13.78
C ASP A 115 11.09 -12.15 15.04
N SER A 116 12.15 -12.00 15.87
CA SER A 116 12.22 -12.62 17.20
C SER A 116 11.20 -12.00 18.15
N ASP A 117 10.89 -12.70 19.26
CA ASP A 117 9.98 -12.20 20.30
C ASP A 117 10.45 -10.84 20.83
N SER A 118 11.75 -10.65 21.04
CA SER A 118 12.33 -9.39 21.49
C SER A 118 12.15 -8.27 20.46
N LYS A 119 12.29 -8.60 19.17
CA LYS A 119 12.05 -7.64 18.07
C LYS A 119 10.58 -7.28 17.96
N ARG A 120 9.70 -8.25 18.14
CA ARG A 120 8.25 -8.05 18.14
C ARG A 120 7.82 -7.17 19.32
N ALA A 121 8.35 -7.42 20.51
CA ALA A 121 8.12 -6.58 21.69
C ALA A 121 8.60 -5.13 21.47
N GLN A 122 9.80 -4.95 20.91
CA GLN A 122 10.31 -3.63 20.55
C GLN A 122 9.35 -2.89 19.59
N ARG A 123 8.84 -3.55 18.55
CA ARG A 123 7.89 -2.93 17.62
C ARG A 123 6.60 -2.49 18.32
N ILE A 124 6.09 -3.30 19.25
CA ILE A 124 4.90 -2.95 20.05
C ILE A 124 5.16 -1.68 20.87
N GLU A 125 6.33 -1.57 21.49
CA GLU A 125 6.71 -0.38 22.28
C GLU A 125 6.84 0.89 21.41
N GLU A 126 7.30 0.75 20.17
CA GLU A 126 7.41 1.86 19.21
C GLU A 126 6.04 2.41 18.78
N VAL A 127 4.98 1.57 18.77
CA VAL A 127 3.64 1.95 18.32
C VAL A 127 2.87 2.63 19.46
N PRO A 128 2.36 3.87 19.28
CA PRO A 128 1.55 4.54 20.31
C PRO A 128 0.33 3.73 20.77
N LEU A 129 -0.36 3.01 19.88
CA LEU A 129 -1.47 2.12 20.25
C LEU A 129 -1.03 0.81 20.92
N LYS A 130 0.28 0.63 21.21
CA LYS A 130 0.85 -0.50 21.95
C LYS A 130 0.45 -1.88 21.43
N ARG A 131 0.28 -1.98 20.12
CA ARG A 131 0.07 -3.24 19.40
C ARG A 131 0.54 -3.18 17.96
N ILE A 132 0.82 -4.33 17.39
CA ILE A 132 0.96 -4.50 15.95
C ILE A 132 -0.45 -4.59 15.35
N GLY A 133 -0.66 -4.01 14.17
CA GLY A 133 -1.91 -4.12 13.43
C GLY A 133 -2.15 -5.54 12.93
N THR A 134 -3.38 -5.87 12.64
CA THR A 134 -3.79 -7.16 12.09
C THR A 134 -4.25 -7.02 10.63
N GLY A 135 -4.38 -8.15 9.92
CA GLY A 135 -5.01 -8.18 8.60
C GLY A 135 -6.44 -7.62 8.63
N ASP A 136 -7.19 -7.90 9.71
CA ASP A 136 -8.58 -7.40 9.88
C ASP A 136 -8.63 -5.88 10.07
N ASP A 137 -7.66 -5.28 10.77
CA ASP A 137 -7.54 -3.82 10.84
C ASP A 137 -7.42 -3.23 9.43
N MET A 138 -6.56 -3.81 8.59
CA MET A 138 -6.34 -3.35 7.22
C MET A 138 -7.57 -3.60 6.34
N ALA A 139 -8.20 -4.77 6.45
CA ALA A 139 -9.38 -5.15 5.68
C ALA A 139 -10.57 -4.21 5.96
N SER A 140 -10.77 -3.82 7.22
CA SER A 140 -11.83 -2.87 7.61
C SER A 140 -11.65 -1.51 6.94
N ILE A 141 -10.41 -1.00 6.91
CA ILE A 141 -10.09 0.27 6.26
C ILE A 141 -10.26 0.17 4.73
N ILE A 142 -9.78 -0.93 4.13
CA ILE A 142 -9.96 -1.18 2.70
C ILE A 142 -11.45 -1.23 2.36
N SER A 143 -12.26 -1.94 3.14
CA SER A 143 -13.70 -2.04 2.94
C SER A 143 -14.38 -0.67 3.00
N PHE A 144 -14.03 0.17 3.97
CA PHE A 144 -14.49 1.56 4.06
C PHE A 144 -14.12 2.36 2.81
N LEU A 145 -12.85 2.33 2.38
CA LEU A 145 -12.39 3.10 1.21
C LEU A 145 -13.05 2.64 -0.10
N LEU A 146 -13.48 1.38 -0.19
CA LEU A 146 -14.19 0.82 -1.34
C LEU A 146 -15.69 1.11 -1.31
N SER A 147 -16.28 1.39 -0.14
CA SER A 147 -17.71 1.61 0.04
C SER A 147 -18.16 3.02 -0.37
N ASP A 148 -19.48 3.22 -0.41
CA ASP A 148 -20.11 4.52 -0.67
C ASP A 148 -19.91 5.52 0.48
N ASP A 149 -19.59 5.05 1.70
CA ASP A 149 -19.25 5.91 2.83
C ASP A 149 -18.00 6.76 2.57
N ALA A 150 -17.15 6.32 1.63
CA ALA A 150 -15.98 7.05 1.17
C ALA A 150 -16.20 7.78 -0.18
N ALA A 151 -17.46 8.07 -0.56
CA ALA A 151 -17.81 8.62 -1.89
C ALA A 151 -17.10 9.93 -2.23
N TYR A 152 -16.72 10.74 -1.24
CA TYR A 152 -16.01 12.02 -1.45
C TYR A 152 -14.51 11.93 -1.16
N ILE A 153 -13.95 10.69 -1.08
CA ILE A 153 -12.53 10.45 -0.81
C ILE A 153 -11.88 9.83 -2.04
N THR A 154 -10.99 10.58 -2.71
CA THR A 154 -10.14 10.10 -3.80
C THR A 154 -8.78 10.78 -3.77
N GLY A 155 -7.71 10.08 -4.17
CA GLY A 155 -6.33 10.58 -4.12
C GLY A 155 -5.72 10.64 -2.71
N ALA A 156 -6.44 10.22 -1.68
CA ALA A 156 -5.97 10.24 -0.30
C ALA A 156 -4.94 9.14 -0.03
N VAL A 157 -4.00 9.45 0.88
CA VAL A 157 -3.12 8.46 1.51
C VAL A 157 -3.52 8.33 2.98
N LEU A 158 -4.13 7.19 3.33
CA LEU A 158 -4.56 6.91 4.69
C LEU A 158 -3.48 6.11 5.42
N HIS A 159 -2.88 6.70 6.44
CA HIS A 159 -1.89 6.03 7.28
C HIS A 159 -2.60 5.20 8.36
N ALA A 160 -2.44 3.86 8.29
CA ALA A 160 -2.96 2.89 9.25
C ALA A 160 -1.80 2.23 9.99
N ASN A 161 -1.21 2.95 10.93
CA ASN A 161 0.07 2.58 11.54
C ASN A 161 0.09 2.67 13.07
N GLY A 162 -1.08 2.83 13.70
CA GLY A 162 -1.19 2.93 15.16
C GLY A 162 -0.49 4.15 15.76
N GLY A 163 -0.22 5.19 14.96
CA GLY A 163 0.51 6.39 15.38
C GLY A 163 2.04 6.29 15.24
N LEU A 164 2.57 5.18 14.70
CA LEU A 164 4.02 4.95 14.56
C LEU A 164 4.72 6.02 13.71
N TYR A 165 4.00 6.63 12.79
CA TYR A 165 4.46 7.73 11.95
C TYR A 165 3.29 8.66 11.64
N LEU A 166 3.50 9.97 11.87
CA LEU A 166 2.56 11.04 11.56
C LEU A 166 3.19 11.88 10.43
N PRO A 167 2.59 11.89 9.20
CA PRO A 167 3.10 12.63 8.05
C PRO A 167 2.95 14.15 8.20
#